data_796eca25495fe35f18c13163ac102ee9
#
_entry.id   796eca25495fe35f18c13163ac102ee9
#
_cell.length_a   1.000
_cell.length_b   1.000
_cell.length_c   1.000
_cell.angle_alpha   90.00
_cell.angle_beta   90.00
_cell.angle_gamma   90.00
#
_symmetry.space_group_name_H-M   'P 1'
#
loop_
_entity.id
_entity.type
_entity.pdbx_description
1 polymer ?
#
loop_
_entity_poly.entity_id
_entity_poly.type
_entity_poly.pdbx_seq_one_letter_code
_entity_poly.pdbx_strand_id
1 'polypeptide(L)'
;MRTIFLGLAVGIGVAALGVAVSGQTQARQQGGGRTEPPTLEQMRRTVASLKGNRIATPNDYDTLTSEQQAYVRSILTGPRASITGPLGVMMVSPTLGDLSQRAMAYARFAGDPGFSIVPPKLNELAILVVAKHWSAEYVWNAHHSYGVRVGLTPAVVEAIRTGTRPAAMEQDVEAVYNFATEFIATRSVSDATLQAAKLALGGDRGVVDLVGTMGLYQISSMMVALDRTPLGAGTKPFFQR
;
A
#
# COMPACT_ATOMS: atom_id res chain seq x y z
N MET A 1 -4.78 9.98 71.95
CA MET A 1 -3.92 8.93 71.37
C MET A 1 -4.18 8.90 69.84
N ARG A 2 -3.27 9.43 69.03
CA ARG A 2 -3.36 9.43 67.59
C ARG A 2 -2.36 8.40 67.02
N THR A 3 -2.87 7.37 66.39
CA THR A 3 -2.06 6.33 65.80
C THR A 3 -1.81 6.73 64.35
N ILE A 4 -0.53 6.91 63.98
CA ILE A 4 -0.06 7.20 62.63
C ILE A 4 0.23 5.88 61.95
N PHE A 5 -0.45 5.58 60.82
CA PHE A 5 -0.08 4.47 59.94
C PHE A 5 0.87 4.98 58.85
N LEU A 6 2.07 4.44 58.86
CA LEU A 6 3.08 4.65 57.83
C LEU A 6 2.83 3.62 56.71
N GLY A 7 2.40 4.08 55.54
CA GLY A 7 2.27 3.23 54.36
C GLY A 7 3.57 3.22 53.55
N LEU A 8 4.17 2.03 53.43
CA LEU A 8 5.34 1.77 52.61
C LEU A 8 4.89 1.55 51.14
N ALA A 9 5.23 2.46 50.22
CA ALA A 9 5.01 2.28 48.80
C ALA A 9 6.21 1.55 48.18
N VAL A 10 5.99 0.30 47.78
CA VAL A 10 6.96 -0.48 46.97
C VAL A 10 6.75 -0.13 45.51
N GLY A 11 7.66 0.64 44.96
CA GLY A 11 7.70 0.92 43.52
C GLY A 11 8.28 -0.27 42.75
N ILE A 12 7.45 -0.96 41.97
CA ILE A 12 7.90 -1.95 41.00
C ILE A 12 8.24 -1.20 39.70
N GLY A 13 9.54 -1.02 39.47
CA GLY A 13 10.06 -0.51 38.18
C GLY A 13 9.92 -1.56 37.11
N VAL A 14 8.99 -1.37 36.19
CA VAL A 14 8.93 -2.16 34.94
C VAL A 14 9.93 -1.54 33.98
N ALA A 15 11.06 -2.20 33.79
CA ALA A 15 12.00 -1.87 32.72
C ALA A 15 11.39 -2.31 31.39
N ALA A 16 10.89 -1.34 30.63
CA ALA A 16 10.48 -1.56 29.25
C ALA A 16 11.72 -1.74 28.38
N LEU A 17 12.05 -2.97 28.03
CA LEU A 17 13.00 -3.29 26.97
C LEU A 17 12.40 -2.84 25.64
N GLY A 18 12.81 -1.68 25.19
CA GLY A 18 12.49 -1.16 23.85
C GLY A 18 13.20 -2.00 22.78
N VAL A 19 12.50 -2.96 22.21
CA VAL A 19 12.91 -3.58 20.94
C VAL A 19 12.70 -2.51 19.87
N ALA A 20 13.78 -1.92 19.40
CA ALA A 20 13.77 -1.06 18.22
C ALA A 20 13.45 -1.92 16.99
N VAL A 21 12.16 -2.07 16.69
CA VAL A 21 11.70 -2.56 15.39
C VAL A 21 11.92 -1.41 14.43
N SER A 22 13.01 -1.45 13.66
CA SER A 22 13.22 -0.64 12.47
C SER A 22 12.30 -1.13 11.35
N GLY A 23 10.99 -1.14 11.60
CA GLY A 23 9.96 -1.26 10.59
C GLY A 23 9.71 0.14 10.03
N GLN A 24 9.81 0.30 8.71
CA GLN A 24 9.34 1.50 8.03
C GLN A 24 7.86 1.70 8.40
N THR A 25 7.63 2.50 9.42
CA THR A 25 6.31 2.97 9.80
C THR A 25 5.90 3.92 8.68
N GLN A 26 5.28 3.40 7.61
CA GLN A 26 4.45 4.24 6.76
C GLN A 26 3.26 4.66 7.61
N ALA A 27 3.47 5.69 8.43
CA ALA A 27 2.37 6.36 9.09
C ALA A 27 1.38 6.76 7.99
N ARG A 28 0.14 6.32 8.13
CA ARG A 28 -0.99 6.85 7.39
C ARG A 28 -1.00 8.36 7.63
N GLN A 29 -0.45 9.14 6.72
CA GLN A 29 -0.77 10.55 6.69
C GLN A 29 -2.23 10.62 6.26
N GLN A 30 -3.08 11.04 7.18
CA GLN A 30 -4.45 11.42 6.87
C GLN A 30 -4.42 12.32 5.62
N GLY A 31 -5.34 12.14 4.67
CA GLY A 31 -5.35 12.70 3.33
C GLY A 31 -5.37 14.24 3.19
N GLY A 32 -4.66 14.93 4.06
CA GLY A 32 -4.27 16.31 3.91
C GLY A 32 -2.91 16.38 3.24
N GLY A 33 -2.85 16.85 2.00
CA GLY A 33 -1.59 17.22 1.35
C GLY A 33 -0.77 18.10 2.30
N ARG A 34 0.57 18.08 2.16
CA ARG A 34 1.43 18.97 2.94
C ARG A 34 0.98 20.41 2.75
N THR A 35 0.83 21.14 3.83
CA THR A 35 0.51 22.59 3.81
C THR A 35 1.68 23.42 3.26
N GLU A 36 2.90 22.87 3.26
CA GLU A 36 4.10 23.51 2.74
C GLU A 36 4.73 22.69 1.62
N PRO A 37 5.24 23.34 0.56
CA PRO A 37 5.96 22.65 -0.51
C PRO A 37 7.23 21.98 0.05
N PRO A 38 7.70 20.86 -0.57
CA PRO A 38 8.91 20.17 -0.13
C PRO A 38 10.13 21.08 -0.33
N THR A 39 11.02 21.10 0.64
CA THR A 39 12.29 21.82 0.51
C THR A 39 13.22 21.10 -0.49
N LEU A 40 14.19 21.83 -1.06
CA LEU A 40 15.19 21.25 -1.95
C LEU A 40 15.94 20.10 -1.27
N GLU A 41 16.29 20.26 0.00
CA GLU A 41 16.94 19.22 0.77
C GLU A 41 16.10 17.95 0.93
N GLN A 42 14.79 18.10 1.16
CA GLN A 42 13.88 16.95 1.19
C GLN A 42 13.80 16.23 -0.16
N MET A 43 13.76 16.98 -1.27
CA MET A 43 13.75 16.41 -2.60
C MET A 43 15.07 15.65 -2.89
N ARG A 44 16.22 16.25 -2.59
CA ARG A 44 17.54 15.60 -2.72
C ARG A 44 17.63 14.32 -1.89
N ARG A 45 17.25 14.35 -0.62
CA ARG A 45 17.25 13.14 0.24
C ARG A 45 16.32 12.05 -0.29
N THR A 46 15.13 12.42 -0.77
CA THR A 46 14.20 11.47 -1.33
C THR A 46 14.78 10.78 -2.56
N VAL A 47 15.34 11.55 -3.50
CA VAL A 47 15.94 11.01 -4.72
C VAL A 47 17.17 10.17 -4.40
N ALA A 48 18.04 10.60 -3.50
CA ALA A 48 19.23 9.84 -3.08
C ALA A 48 18.88 8.49 -2.42
N SER A 49 17.68 8.35 -1.87
CA SER A 49 17.20 7.08 -1.30
C SER A 49 16.67 6.07 -2.32
N LEU A 50 16.48 6.48 -3.58
CA LEU A 50 15.95 5.61 -4.64
C LEU A 50 16.98 4.55 -5.02
N LYS A 51 16.48 3.32 -5.16
CA LYS A 51 17.28 2.18 -5.57
C LYS A 51 16.56 1.46 -6.69
N GLY A 52 17.01 1.66 -7.91
CA GLY A 52 16.69 0.79 -9.03
C GLY A 52 17.51 -0.50 -8.96
N ASN A 53 17.10 -1.49 -9.71
CA ASN A 53 17.84 -2.74 -9.85
C ASN A 53 18.17 -3.01 -11.32
N ARG A 54 17.15 -3.29 -12.15
CA ARG A 54 17.30 -3.51 -13.60
C ARG A 54 17.06 -2.25 -14.41
N ILE A 55 16.23 -1.37 -13.89
CA ILE A 55 15.96 -0.05 -14.49
C ILE A 55 16.86 0.96 -13.79
N ALA A 56 17.63 1.71 -14.58
CA ALA A 56 18.55 2.74 -14.08
C ALA A 56 17.73 3.93 -13.51
N THR A 57 17.26 3.77 -12.28
CA THR A 57 16.54 4.82 -11.56
C THR A 57 17.51 5.93 -11.17
N PRO A 58 17.25 7.19 -11.56
CA PRO A 58 18.07 8.32 -11.12
C PRO A 58 18.06 8.45 -9.61
N ASN A 59 19.24 8.71 -9.02
CA ASN A 59 19.42 8.84 -7.57
C ASN A 59 20.16 10.12 -7.14
N ASP A 60 20.38 11.04 -8.06
CA ASP A 60 20.93 12.37 -7.80
C ASP A 60 19.98 13.42 -8.34
N TYR A 61 19.38 14.21 -7.44
CA TYR A 61 18.38 15.23 -7.77
C TYR A 61 18.93 16.33 -8.69
N ASP A 62 20.19 16.69 -8.54
CA ASP A 62 20.78 17.81 -9.28
C ASP A 62 21.10 17.44 -10.74
N THR A 63 21.08 16.14 -11.07
CA THR A 63 21.22 15.61 -12.43
C THR A 63 19.89 15.32 -13.13
N LEU A 64 18.76 15.49 -12.43
CA LEU A 64 17.44 15.23 -12.99
C LEU A 64 17.05 16.25 -14.06
N THR A 65 16.32 15.79 -15.08
CA THR A 65 15.64 16.70 -16.01
C THR A 65 14.57 17.52 -15.31
N SER A 66 14.12 18.61 -15.95
CA SER A 66 13.02 19.44 -15.44
C SER A 66 11.73 18.65 -15.20
N GLU A 67 11.41 17.70 -16.10
CA GLU A 67 10.23 16.84 -15.97
C GLU A 67 10.36 15.88 -14.78
N GLN A 68 11.55 15.31 -14.58
CA GLN A 68 11.81 14.44 -13.41
C GLN A 68 11.73 15.21 -12.10
N GLN A 69 12.27 16.43 -12.06
CA GLN A 69 12.14 17.31 -10.88
C GLN A 69 10.67 17.68 -10.62
N ALA A 70 9.88 17.96 -11.67
CA ALA A 70 8.46 18.22 -11.54
C ALA A 70 7.70 17.00 -11.00
N TYR A 71 8.03 15.80 -11.48
CA TYR A 71 7.48 14.54 -10.97
C TYR A 71 7.78 14.34 -9.47
N VAL A 72 9.02 14.51 -9.04
CA VAL A 72 9.42 14.46 -7.62
C VAL A 72 8.58 15.43 -6.80
N ARG A 73 8.48 16.68 -7.24
CA ARG A 73 7.71 17.72 -6.57
C ARG A 73 6.23 17.35 -6.46
N SER A 74 5.62 16.87 -7.55
CA SER A 74 4.22 16.46 -7.61
C SER A 74 3.90 15.38 -6.57
N ILE A 75 4.76 14.37 -6.43
CA ILE A 75 4.55 13.31 -5.43
C ILE A 75 4.69 13.84 -4.00
N LEU A 76 5.73 14.65 -3.74
CA LEU A 76 6.02 15.11 -2.39
C LEU A 76 5.06 16.20 -1.89
N THR A 77 4.38 16.92 -2.79
CA THR A 77 3.28 17.84 -2.43
C THR A 77 1.94 17.10 -2.26
N GLY A 78 1.82 15.90 -2.80
CA GLY A 78 0.63 15.07 -2.70
C GLY A 78 0.55 14.28 -1.37
N PRO A 79 -0.46 13.42 -1.24
CA PRO A 79 -0.72 12.67 -0.01
C PRO A 79 0.32 11.59 0.29
N ARG A 80 1.19 11.24 -0.66
CA ARG A 80 2.16 10.13 -0.50
C ARG A 80 3.40 10.49 0.32
N ALA A 81 3.86 11.70 0.26
CA ALA A 81 5.05 12.22 0.96
C ALA A 81 6.38 11.47 0.72
N SER A 82 6.42 10.45 -0.15
CA SER A 82 7.63 9.68 -0.47
C SER A 82 7.55 9.03 -1.86
N ILE A 83 8.71 8.76 -2.44
CA ILE A 83 8.85 8.01 -3.69
C ILE A 83 9.43 6.65 -3.35
N THR A 84 8.70 5.58 -3.62
CA THR A 84 9.12 4.21 -3.30
C THR A 84 8.60 3.22 -4.32
N GLY A 85 9.27 2.08 -4.46
CA GLY A 85 8.83 0.99 -5.31
C GLY A 85 8.55 1.40 -6.75
N PRO A 86 7.34 1.15 -7.28
CA PRO A 86 7.01 1.42 -8.69
C PRO A 86 7.18 2.88 -9.08
N LEU A 87 7.01 3.81 -8.13
CA LEU A 87 7.19 5.25 -8.41
C LEU A 87 8.65 5.62 -8.66
N GLY A 88 9.60 4.92 -8.03
CA GLY A 88 11.02 5.06 -8.34
C GLY A 88 11.33 4.58 -9.77
N VAL A 89 10.79 3.42 -10.16
CA VAL A 89 10.94 2.89 -11.52
C VAL A 89 10.38 3.86 -12.57
N MET A 90 9.26 4.49 -12.28
CA MET A 90 8.61 5.44 -13.19
C MET A 90 9.37 6.78 -13.35
N MET A 91 10.42 7.03 -12.58
CA MET A 91 11.28 8.23 -12.74
C MET A 91 11.89 8.34 -14.15
N VAL A 92 12.07 7.23 -14.87
CA VAL A 92 12.61 7.24 -16.24
C VAL A 92 11.57 7.68 -17.28
N SER A 93 10.29 7.70 -16.91
CA SER A 93 9.19 8.21 -17.74
C SER A 93 8.29 9.14 -16.89
N PRO A 94 8.76 10.35 -16.56
CA PRO A 94 8.15 11.19 -15.54
C PRO A 94 6.72 11.62 -15.86
N THR A 95 6.38 11.82 -17.13
CA THR A 95 4.99 12.14 -17.55
C THR A 95 4.04 10.96 -17.26
N LEU A 96 4.41 9.73 -17.65
CA LEU A 96 3.64 8.53 -17.31
C LEU A 96 3.59 8.34 -15.80
N GLY A 97 4.72 8.56 -15.14
CA GLY A 97 4.85 8.47 -13.70
C GLY A 97 3.89 9.41 -12.96
N ASP A 98 3.79 10.66 -13.39
CA ASP A 98 2.92 11.66 -12.75
C ASP A 98 1.44 11.34 -12.93
N LEU A 99 1.01 10.98 -14.13
CA LEU A 99 -0.36 10.55 -14.39
C LEU A 99 -0.71 9.31 -13.56
N SER A 100 0.18 8.31 -13.55
CA SER A 100 -0.03 7.07 -12.82
C SER A 100 -0.05 7.29 -11.31
N GLN A 101 0.88 8.09 -10.76
CA GLN A 101 0.94 8.30 -9.31
C GLN A 101 -0.30 9.02 -8.76
N ARG A 102 -0.89 9.93 -9.52
CA ARG A 102 -2.15 10.60 -9.14
C ARG A 102 -3.32 9.63 -9.11
N ALA A 103 -3.46 8.81 -10.16
CA ALA A 103 -4.49 7.76 -10.18
C ALA A 103 -4.26 6.71 -9.08
N MET A 104 -3.01 6.29 -8.88
CA MET A 104 -2.65 5.38 -7.78
C MET A 104 -2.87 5.99 -6.40
N ALA A 105 -2.74 7.33 -6.24
CA ALA A 105 -3.08 7.98 -4.99
C ALA A 105 -4.59 7.92 -4.72
N TYR A 106 -5.42 8.18 -5.75
CA TYR A 106 -6.86 8.03 -5.64
C TYR A 106 -7.27 6.65 -5.12
N ALA A 107 -6.71 5.59 -5.66
CA ALA A 107 -6.98 4.21 -5.24
C ALA A 107 -6.39 3.89 -3.85
N ARG A 108 -5.16 4.35 -3.55
CA ARG A 108 -4.46 3.99 -2.30
C ARG A 108 -5.07 4.61 -1.06
N PHE A 109 -5.59 5.83 -1.16
CA PHE A 109 -6.21 6.53 -0.04
C PHE A 109 -7.74 6.34 -0.02
N ALA A 110 -8.20 5.19 -0.49
CA ALA A 110 -9.59 4.80 -0.49
C ALA A 110 -10.22 4.96 0.91
N GLY A 111 -11.43 5.51 0.93
CA GLY A 111 -12.16 5.83 2.16
C GLY A 111 -11.89 7.22 2.72
N ASP A 112 -10.87 7.94 2.24
CA ASP A 112 -10.64 9.34 2.62
C ASP A 112 -11.43 10.29 1.69
N PRO A 113 -11.83 11.49 2.14
CA PRO A 113 -12.56 12.44 1.30
C PRO A 113 -11.79 12.81 0.02
N GLY A 114 -12.48 12.73 -1.13
CA GLY A 114 -11.90 13.03 -2.44
C GLY A 114 -11.17 11.86 -3.11
N PHE A 115 -11.12 10.70 -2.45
CA PHE A 115 -10.51 9.48 -2.99
C PHE A 115 -11.56 8.40 -3.28
N SER A 116 -11.13 7.19 -3.64
CA SER A 116 -11.99 6.05 -3.91
C SER A 116 -12.93 5.77 -2.73
N ILE A 117 -14.19 5.43 -3.05
CA ILE A 117 -15.20 5.10 -2.04
C ILE A 117 -15.11 3.66 -1.53
N VAL A 118 -14.23 2.84 -2.09
CA VAL A 118 -14.05 1.45 -1.66
C VAL A 118 -13.59 1.43 -0.20
N PRO A 119 -14.26 0.67 0.69
CA PRO A 119 -13.80 0.55 2.08
C PRO A 119 -12.33 0.10 2.15
N PRO A 120 -11.49 0.69 3.02
CA PRO A 120 -10.05 0.37 3.08
C PRO A 120 -9.75 -1.12 3.20
N LYS A 121 -10.53 -1.88 3.98
CA LYS A 121 -10.43 -3.33 4.11
C LYS A 121 -10.57 -4.05 2.77
N LEU A 122 -11.60 -3.68 2.00
CA LEU A 122 -11.90 -4.30 0.69
C LEU A 122 -10.92 -3.85 -0.40
N ASN A 123 -10.44 -2.63 -0.30
CA ASN A 123 -9.39 -2.11 -1.17
C ASN A 123 -8.08 -2.89 -1.00
N GLU A 124 -7.63 -3.10 0.24
CA GLU A 124 -6.42 -3.88 0.52
C GLU A 124 -6.57 -5.35 0.11
N LEU A 125 -7.77 -5.94 0.27
CA LEU A 125 -8.06 -7.29 -0.21
C LEU A 125 -7.79 -7.41 -1.72
N ALA A 126 -8.34 -6.50 -2.53
CA ALA A 126 -8.15 -6.49 -3.98
C ALA A 126 -6.68 -6.28 -4.36
N ILE A 127 -5.97 -5.39 -3.66
CA ILE A 127 -4.54 -5.17 -3.85
C ILE A 127 -3.74 -6.45 -3.59
N LEU A 128 -4.03 -7.17 -2.51
CA LEU A 128 -3.33 -8.41 -2.17
C LEU A 128 -3.62 -9.54 -3.17
N VAL A 129 -4.86 -9.65 -3.68
CA VAL A 129 -5.18 -10.61 -4.75
C VAL A 129 -4.38 -10.33 -6.01
N VAL A 130 -4.29 -9.05 -6.42
CA VAL A 130 -3.47 -8.64 -7.59
C VAL A 130 -1.98 -8.89 -7.32
N ALA A 131 -1.47 -8.52 -6.14
CA ALA A 131 -0.07 -8.73 -5.77
C ALA A 131 0.31 -10.22 -5.80
N LYS A 132 -0.59 -11.11 -5.33
CA LYS A 132 -0.42 -12.56 -5.40
C LYS A 132 -0.40 -13.05 -6.83
N HIS A 133 -1.33 -12.60 -7.67
CA HIS A 133 -1.38 -12.98 -9.09
C HIS A 133 -0.05 -12.72 -9.81
N TRP A 134 0.57 -11.57 -9.53
CA TRP A 134 1.86 -11.18 -10.11
C TRP A 134 3.07 -11.70 -9.33
N SER A 135 2.89 -12.39 -8.21
CA SER A 135 3.96 -12.68 -7.24
C SER A 135 4.82 -11.44 -6.94
N ALA A 136 4.15 -10.29 -6.79
CA ALA A 136 4.77 -8.98 -6.65
C ALA A 136 5.20 -8.76 -5.19
N GLU A 137 6.37 -9.28 -4.83
CA GLU A 137 6.96 -9.26 -3.48
C GLU A 137 6.91 -7.87 -2.83
N TYR A 138 7.31 -6.84 -3.59
CA TYR A 138 7.35 -5.47 -3.08
C TYR A 138 5.93 -4.95 -2.74
N VAL A 139 4.96 -5.17 -3.62
CA VAL A 139 3.57 -4.75 -3.39
C VAL A 139 2.98 -5.51 -2.20
N TRP A 140 3.20 -6.83 -2.15
CA TRP A 140 2.78 -7.65 -1.02
C TRP A 140 3.34 -7.14 0.31
N ASN A 141 4.66 -6.90 0.35
CA ASN A 141 5.34 -6.40 1.55
C ASN A 141 4.76 -5.06 2.05
N ALA A 142 4.38 -4.19 1.12
CA ALA A 142 3.83 -2.87 1.45
C ALA A 142 2.37 -2.93 1.97
N HIS A 143 1.61 -3.99 1.64
CA HIS A 143 0.17 -4.03 1.82
C HIS A 143 -0.34 -5.09 2.82
N HIS A 144 0.33 -6.25 2.98
CA HIS A 144 -0.18 -7.36 3.78
C HIS A 144 -0.46 -6.99 5.24
N SER A 145 0.46 -6.31 5.91
CA SER A 145 0.28 -5.90 7.31
C SER A 145 -0.71 -4.73 7.45
N TYR A 146 -0.81 -3.88 6.42
CA TYR A 146 -1.81 -2.82 6.40
C TYR A 146 -3.22 -3.39 6.21
N GLY A 147 -3.39 -4.40 5.35
CA GLY A 147 -4.64 -5.12 5.21
C GLY A 147 -5.17 -5.67 6.53
N VAL A 148 -4.28 -6.26 7.35
CA VAL A 148 -4.65 -6.70 8.71
C VAL A 148 -5.07 -5.51 9.59
N ARG A 149 -4.34 -4.41 9.56
CA ARG A 149 -4.70 -3.21 10.35
C ARG A 149 -6.06 -2.61 9.99
N VAL A 150 -6.49 -2.71 8.74
CA VAL A 150 -7.80 -2.18 8.30
C VAL A 150 -8.92 -3.21 8.37
N GLY A 151 -8.66 -4.40 8.94
CA GLY A 151 -9.70 -5.36 9.31
C GLY A 151 -9.72 -6.68 8.55
N LEU A 152 -8.75 -6.97 7.67
CA LEU A 152 -8.59 -8.34 7.15
C LEU A 152 -8.07 -9.26 8.26
N THR A 153 -8.63 -10.46 8.36
CA THR A 153 -8.08 -11.43 9.31
C THR A 153 -6.73 -11.96 8.81
N PRO A 154 -5.77 -12.28 9.70
CA PRO A 154 -4.50 -12.90 9.31
C PRO A 154 -4.69 -14.19 8.50
N ALA A 155 -5.75 -14.94 8.78
CA ALA A 155 -6.08 -16.17 8.05
C ALA A 155 -6.47 -15.91 6.59
N VAL A 156 -7.22 -14.83 6.32
CA VAL A 156 -7.57 -14.40 4.95
C VAL A 156 -6.31 -13.99 4.19
N VAL A 157 -5.45 -13.17 4.80
CA VAL A 157 -4.20 -12.72 4.18
C VAL A 157 -3.28 -13.90 3.87
N GLU A 158 -3.13 -14.85 4.80
CA GLU A 158 -2.30 -16.04 4.61
C GLU A 158 -2.85 -16.96 3.51
N ALA A 159 -4.18 -17.16 3.45
CA ALA A 159 -4.80 -17.96 2.41
C ALA A 159 -4.56 -17.35 1.01
N ILE A 160 -4.68 -16.02 0.87
CA ILE A 160 -4.34 -15.33 -0.38
C ILE A 160 -2.85 -15.55 -0.72
N ARG A 161 -1.95 -15.40 0.26
CA ARG A 161 -0.51 -15.60 0.07
C ARG A 161 -0.18 -16.99 -0.49
N THR A 162 -0.81 -18.02 0.06
CA THR A 162 -0.60 -19.42 -0.37
C THR A 162 -1.36 -19.79 -1.64
N GLY A 163 -2.29 -18.94 -2.09
CA GLY A 163 -3.12 -19.20 -3.28
C GLY A 163 -4.28 -20.15 -3.00
N THR A 164 -4.68 -20.28 -1.73
CA THR A 164 -5.84 -21.06 -1.31
C THR A 164 -7.04 -20.15 -1.06
N ARG A 165 -8.26 -20.69 -1.22
CA ARG A 165 -9.45 -19.94 -0.85
C ARG A 165 -9.51 -19.81 0.68
N PRO A 166 -9.73 -18.60 1.24
CA PRO A 166 -9.94 -18.44 2.67
C PRO A 166 -11.15 -19.26 3.15
N ALA A 167 -10.98 -19.98 4.25
CA ALA A 167 -12.01 -20.88 4.79
C ALA A 167 -13.21 -20.12 5.39
N ALA A 168 -12.97 -18.94 5.96
CA ALA A 168 -14.01 -18.08 6.54
C ALA A 168 -13.74 -16.63 6.14
N MET A 169 -14.76 -15.97 5.61
CA MET A 169 -14.76 -14.56 5.22
C MET A 169 -16.06 -13.90 5.67
N GLU A 170 -15.99 -12.63 6.05
CA GLU A 170 -17.19 -11.81 6.17
C GLU A 170 -17.83 -11.63 4.79
N GLN A 171 -19.13 -11.41 4.73
CA GLN A 171 -19.88 -11.39 3.49
C GLN A 171 -19.34 -10.39 2.45
N ASP A 172 -18.94 -9.20 2.89
CA ASP A 172 -18.36 -8.16 2.03
C ASP A 172 -16.95 -8.55 1.52
N VAL A 173 -16.14 -9.16 2.38
CA VAL A 173 -14.81 -9.69 2.03
C VAL A 173 -14.95 -10.82 1.03
N GLU A 174 -15.90 -11.74 1.23
CA GLU A 174 -16.15 -12.85 0.31
C GLU A 174 -16.61 -12.36 -1.08
N ALA A 175 -17.52 -11.38 -1.11
CA ALA A 175 -18.02 -10.82 -2.36
C ALA A 175 -16.88 -10.19 -3.19
N VAL A 176 -16.02 -9.39 -2.56
CA VAL A 176 -14.87 -8.76 -3.24
C VAL A 176 -13.78 -9.78 -3.59
N TYR A 177 -13.52 -10.76 -2.73
CA TYR A 177 -12.58 -11.85 -3.04
C TYR A 177 -13.03 -12.62 -4.29
N ASN A 178 -14.31 -13.02 -4.35
CA ASN A 178 -14.86 -13.73 -5.49
C ASN A 178 -14.79 -12.88 -6.75
N PHE A 179 -15.16 -11.60 -6.66
CA PHE A 179 -15.07 -10.67 -7.79
C PHE A 179 -13.64 -10.55 -8.30
N ALA A 180 -12.68 -10.27 -7.43
CA ALA A 180 -11.28 -10.06 -7.83
C ALA A 180 -10.65 -11.33 -8.43
N THR A 181 -10.90 -12.49 -7.82
CA THR A 181 -10.35 -13.77 -8.30
C THR A 181 -11.00 -14.24 -9.60
N GLU A 182 -12.32 -14.14 -9.72
CA GLU A 182 -13.03 -14.49 -10.96
C GLU A 182 -12.59 -13.58 -12.11
N PHE A 183 -12.54 -12.26 -11.87
CA PHE A 183 -12.17 -11.29 -12.90
C PHE A 183 -10.75 -11.50 -13.43
N ILE A 184 -9.79 -11.79 -12.54
CA ILE A 184 -8.42 -12.09 -12.93
C ILE A 184 -8.34 -13.41 -13.72
N ALA A 185 -9.04 -14.44 -13.27
CA ALA A 185 -8.95 -15.77 -13.87
C ALA A 185 -9.65 -15.85 -15.23
N THR A 186 -10.82 -15.23 -15.37
CA THR A 186 -11.69 -15.39 -16.55
C THR A 186 -11.72 -14.16 -17.47
N ARG A 187 -11.19 -13.00 -17.02
CA ARG A 187 -11.28 -11.70 -17.69
C ARG A 187 -12.71 -11.17 -17.81
N SER A 188 -13.62 -11.71 -17.01
CA SER A 188 -15.04 -11.36 -16.93
C SER A 188 -15.53 -11.68 -15.52
N VAL A 189 -16.77 -11.33 -15.19
CA VAL A 189 -17.47 -11.78 -13.98
C VAL A 189 -18.88 -12.19 -14.33
N SER A 190 -19.41 -13.18 -13.63
CA SER A 190 -20.82 -13.56 -13.71
C SER A 190 -21.71 -12.46 -13.14
N ASP A 191 -22.98 -12.43 -13.58
CA ASP A 191 -23.97 -11.47 -13.05
C ASP A 191 -24.15 -11.61 -11.54
N ALA A 192 -24.11 -12.84 -11.01
CA ALA A 192 -24.23 -13.10 -9.58
C ALA A 192 -23.06 -12.50 -8.80
N THR A 193 -21.83 -12.70 -9.27
CA THR A 193 -20.61 -12.12 -8.67
C THR A 193 -20.63 -10.59 -8.75
N LEU A 194 -21.08 -10.02 -9.88
CA LEU A 194 -21.21 -8.58 -10.04
C LEU A 194 -22.24 -8.00 -9.06
N GLN A 195 -23.41 -8.62 -8.91
CA GLN A 195 -24.43 -8.15 -7.99
C GLN A 195 -23.96 -8.20 -6.52
N ALA A 196 -23.28 -9.28 -6.11
CA ALA A 196 -22.70 -9.37 -4.78
C ALA A 196 -21.68 -8.27 -4.52
N ALA A 197 -20.80 -7.99 -5.49
CA ALA A 197 -19.81 -6.91 -5.39
C ALA A 197 -20.48 -5.52 -5.32
N LYS A 198 -21.55 -5.26 -6.11
CA LYS A 198 -22.31 -4.01 -6.02
C LYS A 198 -22.91 -3.79 -4.63
N LEU A 199 -23.47 -4.84 -4.02
CA LEU A 199 -23.99 -4.75 -2.65
C LEU A 199 -22.91 -4.43 -1.64
N ALA A 200 -21.74 -5.09 -1.72
CA ALA A 200 -20.62 -4.88 -0.82
C ALA A 200 -19.96 -3.51 -0.96
N LEU A 201 -20.01 -2.91 -2.16
CA LEU A 201 -19.27 -1.69 -2.52
C LEU A 201 -20.16 -0.45 -2.66
N GLY A 202 -21.47 -0.56 -2.39
CA GLY A 202 -22.39 0.57 -2.48
C GLY A 202 -22.78 0.96 -3.92
N GLY A 203 -22.75 0.01 -4.86
CA GLY A 203 -23.23 0.18 -6.22
C GLY A 203 -22.13 0.23 -7.28
N ASP A 204 -22.51 0.70 -8.47
CA ASP A 204 -21.65 0.69 -9.67
C ASP A 204 -20.37 1.49 -9.48
N ARG A 205 -20.43 2.64 -8.81
CA ARG A 205 -19.25 3.46 -8.54
C ARG A 205 -18.20 2.69 -7.75
N GLY A 206 -18.60 1.99 -6.70
CA GLY A 206 -17.67 1.20 -5.89
C GLY A 206 -17.01 0.07 -6.68
N VAL A 207 -17.78 -0.59 -7.58
CA VAL A 207 -17.24 -1.62 -8.47
C VAL A 207 -16.23 -1.02 -9.46
N VAL A 208 -16.54 0.13 -10.07
CA VAL A 208 -15.61 0.81 -11.00
C VAL A 208 -14.35 1.25 -10.29
N ASP A 209 -14.46 1.81 -9.07
CA ASP A 209 -13.31 2.18 -8.25
C ASP A 209 -12.45 0.96 -7.87
N LEU A 210 -13.09 -0.19 -7.56
CA LEU A 210 -12.38 -1.44 -7.28
C LEU A 210 -11.61 -1.95 -8.50
N VAL A 211 -12.24 -1.96 -9.68
CA VAL A 211 -11.58 -2.33 -10.95
C VAL A 211 -10.42 -1.37 -11.24
N GLY A 212 -10.61 -0.08 -11.02
CA GLY A 212 -9.54 0.93 -11.10
C GLY A 212 -8.38 0.60 -10.17
N THR A 213 -8.65 0.28 -8.90
CA THR A 213 -7.63 -0.18 -7.95
C THR A 213 -6.89 -1.40 -8.47
N MET A 214 -7.61 -2.43 -8.92
CA MET A 214 -7.00 -3.66 -9.45
C MET A 214 -6.09 -3.35 -10.65
N GLY A 215 -6.53 -2.53 -11.61
CA GLY A 215 -5.74 -2.15 -12.78
C GLY A 215 -4.48 -1.37 -12.42
N LEU A 216 -4.58 -0.40 -11.53
CA LEU A 216 -3.45 0.41 -11.07
C LEU A 216 -2.41 -0.41 -10.30
N TYR A 217 -2.88 -1.39 -9.51
CA TYR A 217 -1.96 -2.30 -8.81
C TYR A 217 -1.40 -3.40 -9.71
N GLN A 218 -2.03 -3.74 -10.84
CA GLN A 218 -1.37 -4.51 -11.90
C GLN A 218 -0.19 -3.73 -12.48
N ILE A 219 -0.37 -2.44 -12.83
CA ILE A 219 0.72 -1.59 -13.30
C ILE A 219 1.84 -1.52 -12.26
N SER A 220 1.51 -1.29 -10.99
CA SER A 220 2.49 -1.30 -9.88
C SER A 220 3.26 -2.62 -9.83
N SER A 221 2.55 -3.74 -9.89
CA SER A 221 3.14 -5.09 -9.83
C SER A 221 4.04 -5.37 -11.03
N MET A 222 3.63 -4.97 -12.23
CA MET A 222 4.44 -5.10 -13.44
C MET A 222 5.73 -4.29 -13.36
N MET A 223 5.69 -3.05 -12.86
CA MET A 223 6.88 -2.19 -12.70
C MET A 223 7.88 -2.80 -11.71
N VAL A 224 7.44 -3.22 -10.54
CA VAL A 224 8.34 -3.84 -9.56
C VAL A 224 8.83 -5.22 -10.00
N ALA A 225 8.05 -5.97 -10.76
CA ALA A 225 8.48 -7.25 -11.34
C ALA A 225 9.52 -7.06 -12.45
N LEU A 226 9.31 -6.08 -13.34
CA LEU A 226 10.25 -5.71 -14.40
C LEU A 226 11.61 -5.31 -13.80
N ASP A 227 11.60 -4.43 -12.82
CA ASP A 227 12.82 -3.94 -12.16
C ASP A 227 13.41 -4.96 -11.18
N ARG A 228 12.64 -5.95 -10.74
CA ARG A 228 12.99 -6.81 -9.59
C ARG A 228 13.31 -5.97 -8.37
N THR A 229 12.47 -4.97 -8.12
CA THR A 229 12.66 -4.01 -7.02
C THR A 229 12.93 -4.76 -5.71
N PRO A 230 14.06 -4.48 -5.04
CA PRO A 230 14.46 -5.24 -3.86
C PRO A 230 13.53 -4.95 -2.68
N LEU A 231 13.33 -5.95 -1.85
CA LEU A 231 12.73 -5.77 -0.53
C LEU A 231 13.71 -5.05 0.41
N GLY A 232 13.19 -4.49 1.48
CA GLY A 232 14.03 -3.93 2.54
C GLY A 232 15.01 -4.96 3.11
N ALA A 233 16.16 -4.49 3.62
CA ALA A 233 17.18 -5.36 4.20
C ALA A 233 16.58 -6.28 5.29
N GLY A 234 16.91 -7.57 5.23
CA GLY A 234 16.41 -8.59 6.17
C GLY A 234 15.00 -9.11 5.90
N THR A 235 14.25 -8.55 4.93
CA THR A 235 12.93 -9.07 4.55
C THR A 235 13.09 -10.31 3.69
N LYS A 236 12.48 -11.42 4.13
CA LYS A 236 12.42 -12.66 3.35
C LYS A 236 11.33 -12.56 2.27
N PRO A 237 11.52 -13.21 1.11
CA PRO A 237 10.47 -13.33 0.10
C PRO A 237 9.20 -13.99 0.66
N PHE A 238 8.04 -13.50 0.24
CA PHE A 238 6.73 -14.02 0.65
C PHE A 238 6.24 -15.16 -0.24
N PHE A 239 6.65 -15.14 -1.52
CA PHE A 239 6.25 -16.14 -2.49
C PHE A 239 7.43 -17.06 -2.82
N GLN A 240 7.17 -18.36 -2.82
CA GLN A 240 8.11 -19.34 -3.37
C GLN A 240 8.08 -19.22 -4.90
N ARG A 241 9.24 -19.12 -5.52
CA ARG A 241 9.43 -19.15 -6.97
C ARG A 241 9.79 -20.56 -7.41
#